data_334dcc98066475fb3edc46fcc06f4b76
#
_entry.id   334dcc98066475fb3edc46fcc06f4b76
#
_cell.length_a   1.000
_cell.length_b   1.000
_cell.length_c   1.000
_cell.angle_alpha   90.00
_cell.angle_beta   90.00
_cell.angle_gamma   90.00
#
_symmetry.space_group_name_H-M   'P 1'
#
loop_
_entity.id
_entity.type
_entity.pdbx_description
1 polymer ?
#
loop_
_entity_poly.entity_id
_entity_poly.type
_entity_poly.pdbx_seq_one_letter_code
_entity_poly.pdbx_strand_id
1 'polypeptide(L)'
;KSKASTNEVRLDLTSQITDKWRARFGVDVKSHKLNFYQVANPWDDVSALRQRFAEQWDDVGLDGVPWQDSETGEPDEGEGNGQWDPGESFDDFNGNDKWDDYVEPMEVSSYFQNTFEVPWMVINFGIRGDWVNYNSKIWSNPQGEYSPTKPWFWSDCGKDGLCAGHNNADSDIDGDFVHDGDEGEGDGVWDSAINPDTGEPFEETTDAFGAIGARVFFEDSEWQYNFSPRIGVSHVITDGATFTFNYGLYHQTPVYENIYLNTNRQEDPQEVIEESAGFLGNATMVASRTQSYEFGFNIQVGRNWAYSIAGWVKDMDKLSTSKTYRSMLGEYSVASNGDYGTAKGIDFTLENRGQLINTTIQYTYSKAKANGEYDQAAFGNQFVDAPTQEFTMPFDRPHDLTVQLYSSRLPFGIVASLVGFYQSGIPYTGTLEKGDGEPYEDVLNKYAKRTDAYKQIDISFSKFLELKDVKLALGINVFNVFDIRNVLDIYPETGSPESRSEYFTKEIALPEDGGTVSNSYYDRPWHFSGPREINFFIRLDYK
;
A
#
# COMPACT_ATOMS: atom_id res chain seq x y z
N LYS A 1 12.48 -11.09 -2.60
CA LYS A 1 11.91 -12.43 -2.31
C LYS A 1 11.00 -12.28 -1.13
N SER A 2 9.72 -12.68 -1.24
CA SER A 2 8.77 -12.62 -0.12
C SER A 2 8.20 -14.01 0.14
N LYS A 3 7.92 -14.31 1.40
CA LYS A 3 7.28 -15.53 1.85
C LYS A 3 6.27 -15.17 2.93
N ALA A 4 5.05 -15.66 2.81
CA ALA A 4 4.01 -15.47 3.81
C ALA A 4 3.39 -16.83 4.17
N SER A 5 3.15 -17.03 5.45
CA SER A 5 2.38 -18.16 5.99
C SER A 5 1.32 -17.59 6.94
N THR A 6 0.10 -18.10 6.85
CA THR A 6 -1.02 -17.65 7.71
C THR A 6 -1.70 -18.85 8.30
N ASN A 7 -1.84 -18.86 9.61
CA ASN A 7 -2.71 -19.76 10.34
C ASN A 7 -4.02 -19.04 10.65
N GLU A 8 -5.15 -19.61 10.24
CA GLU A 8 -6.48 -19.00 10.40
C GLU A 8 -7.41 -19.97 11.11
N VAL A 9 -8.12 -19.48 12.13
CA VAL A 9 -9.21 -20.19 12.79
C VAL A 9 -10.45 -19.33 12.69
N ARG A 10 -11.49 -19.85 12.01
CA ARG A 10 -12.73 -19.13 11.78
C ARG A 10 -13.93 -19.91 12.26
N LEU A 11 -14.83 -19.21 12.96
CA LEU A 11 -16.13 -19.73 13.40
C LEU A 11 -17.23 -18.81 12.88
N ASP A 12 -18.18 -19.38 12.13
CA ASP A 12 -19.37 -18.68 11.65
C ASP A 12 -20.63 -19.41 12.12
N LEU A 13 -21.51 -18.70 12.80
CA LEU A 13 -22.80 -19.19 13.26
C LEU A 13 -23.92 -18.43 12.57
N THR A 14 -24.90 -19.15 12.05
CA THR A 14 -26.11 -18.56 11.46
C THR A 14 -27.33 -19.19 12.13
N SER A 15 -28.23 -18.36 12.61
CA SER A 15 -29.49 -18.80 13.24
C SER A 15 -30.67 -18.08 12.61
N GLN A 16 -31.69 -18.83 12.22
CA GLN A 16 -32.99 -18.31 11.88
C GLN A 16 -33.80 -18.23 13.18
N ILE A 17 -33.93 -17.02 13.74
CA ILE A 17 -34.56 -16.79 15.03
C ILE A 17 -36.08 -16.89 14.89
N THR A 18 -36.61 -16.28 13.83
CA THR A 18 -38.02 -16.37 13.42
C THR A 18 -38.11 -16.41 11.89
N ASP A 19 -39.30 -16.64 11.32
CA ASP A 19 -39.47 -16.61 9.86
C ASP A 19 -39.03 -15.29 9.20
N LYS A 20 -38.94 -14.22 9.99
CA LYS A 20 -38.59 -12.87 9.52
C LYS A 20 -37.26 -12.34 10.03
N TRP A 21 -36.60 -13.06 10.93
CA TRP A 21 -35.39 -12.61 11.56
C TRP A 21 -34.30 -13.68 11.54
N ARG A 22 -33.20 -13.33 10.91
CA ARG A 22 -31.96 -14.13 10.87
C ARG A 22 -30.81 -13.37 11.52
N ALA A 23 -30.10 -14.03 12.40
CA ALA A 23 -28.88 -13.51 13.02
C ALA A 23 -27.65 -14.31 12.57
N ARG A 24 -26.52 -13.61 12.41
CA ARG A 24 -25.20 -14.19 12.12
C ARG A 24 -24.19 -13.65 13.10
N PHE A 25 -23.33 -14.51 13.56
CA PHE A 25 -22.18 -14.17 14.38
C PHE A 25 -20.95 -14.89 13.84
N GLY A 26 -19.79 -14.23 13.82
CA GLY A 26 -18.54 -14.87 13.45
C GLY A 26 -17.36 -14.30 14.20
N VAL A 27 -16.35 -15.12 14.37
CA VAL A 27 -15.04 -14.80 14.91
C VAL A 27 -13.98 -15.39 13.98
N ASP A 28 -12.95 -14.61 13.72
CA ASP A 28 -11.80 -14.99 12.88
C ASP A 28 -10.52 -14.54 13.58
N VAL A 29 -9.59 -15.48 13.76
CA VAL A 29 -8.28 -15.25 14.38
C VAL A 29 -7.22 -15.69 13.40
N LYS A 30 -6.29 -14.79 13.10
CA LYS A 30 -5.17 -15.02 12.19
C LYS A 30 -3.86 -14.70 12.86
N SER A 31 -2.90 -15.59 12.68
CA SER A 31 -1.49 -15.38 12.99
C SER A 31 -0.71 -15.51 11.70
N HIS A 32 0.09 -14.50 11.39
CA HIS A 32 0.89 -14.45 10.17
C HIS A 32 2.36 -14.65 10.53
N LYS A 33 3.10 -15.27 9.60
CA LYS A 33 4.56 -15.24 9.54
C LYS A 33 4.95 -14.62 8.21
N LEU A 34 5.54 -13.45 8.25
CA LEU A 34 5.86 -12.66 7.07
C LEU A 34 7.36 -12.44 6.97
N ASN A 35 7.93 -12.94 5.89
CA ASN A 35 9.33 -12.71 5.54
C ASN A 35 9.35 -11.89 4.24
N PHE A 36 10.11 -10.82 4.25
CA PHE A 36 10.35 -9.99 3.08
C PHE A 36 11.85 -9.71 2.98
N TYR A 37 12.39 -9.91 1.80
CA TYR A 37 13.77 -9.57 1.49
C TYR A 37 13.87 -9.04 0.06
N GLN A 38 14.38 -7.84 -0.06
CA GLN A 38 14.62 -7.20 -1.35
C GLN A 38 16.01 -6.60 -1.40
N VAL A 39 16.70 -6.80 -2.49
CA VAL A 39 17.93 -6.12 -2.85
C VAL A 39 17.58 -5.14 -3.97
N ALA A 40 17.66 -3.86 -3.70
CA ALA A 40 17.29 -2.83 -4.68
C ALA A 40 18.32 -2.75 -5.81
N ASN A 41 19.62 -2.90 -5.50
CA ASN A 41 20.69 -2.96 -6.49
C ASN A 41 21.64 -4.13 -6.17
N PRO A 42 21.55 -5.26 -6.92
CA PRO A 42 22.36 -6.44 -6.64
C PRO A 42 23.86 -6.27 -6.96
N TRP A 43 24.25 -5.14 -7.53
CA TRP A 43 25.63 -4.82 -7.89
C TRP A 43 26.32 -3.93 -6.86
N ASP A 44 25.59 -3.51 -5.84
CA ASP A 44 26.06 -2.66 -4.75
C ASP A 44 26.13 -3.48 -3.47
N ASP A 45 27.28 -3.53 -2.82
CA ASP A 45 27.48 -4.27 -1.56
C ASP A 45 26.96 -3.49 -0.35
N VAL A 46 26.37 -2.32 -0.55
CA VAL A 46 25.88 -1.49 0.54
C VAL A 46 24.65 -2.14 1.20
N SER A 47 24.72 -2.34 2.49
CA SER A 47 23.71 -3.05 3.29
C SER A 47 22.34 -2.39 3.26
N ALA A 48 22.29 -1.07 3.09
CA ALA A 48 21.09 -0.25 2.94
C ALA A 48 20.15 -0.64 1.83
N LEU A 49 20.68 -1.23 0.79
CA LEU A 49 19.89 -1.70 -0.34
C LEU A 49 19.23 -3.06 -0.08
N ARG A 50 19.46 -3.64 1.11
CA ARG A 50 18.88 -4.91 1.56
C ARG A 50 17.73 -4.63 2.51
N GLN A 51 16.54 -4.47 1.97
CA GLN A 51 15.31 -4.29 2.74
C GLN A 51 14.77 -5.63 3.22
N ARG A 52 14.43 -5.75 4.51
CA ARG A 52 13.88 -7.00 5.08
C ARG A 52 12.88 -6.74 6.21
N PHE A 53 12.08 -7.76 6.50
CA PHE A 53 11.34 -7.90 7.75
C PHE A 53 12.08 -8.92 8.61
N ALA A 54 12.73 -8.48 9.65
CA ALA A 54 13.47 -9.31 10.58
C ALA A 54 13.56 -8.61 11.93
N GLU A 55 13.91 -9.35 12.97
CA GLU A 55 14.33 -8.78 14.24
C GLU A 55 15.66 -8.04 14.06
N GLN A 56 15.86 -6.99 14.85
CA GLN A 56 17.10 -6.24 14.85
C GLN A 56 18.23 -7.09 15.39
N TRP A 57 19.44 -6.86 14.92
CA TRP A 57 20.65 -7.48 15.43
C TRP A 57 21.84 -6.55 15.21
N ASP A 58 22.84 -6.72 16.05
CA ASP A 58 24.14 -6.05 15.89
C ASP A 58 25.03 -6.88 14.97
N ASP A 59 25.34 -6.40 13.78
CA ASP A 59 26.19 -7.07 12.79
C ASP A 59 27.68 -6.84 13.16
N VAL A 60 28.07 -7.38 14.31
CA VAL A 60 29.38 -7.20 14.96
C VAL A 60 30.26 -8.43 14.86
N GLY A 61 29.86 -9.43 14.09
CA GLY A 61 30.63 -10.65 13.88
C GLY A 61 30.62 -11.63 15.07
N LEU A 62 31.48 -12.64 14.97
CA LEU A 62 31.46 -13.79 15.91
C LEU A 62 32.01 -13.46 17.28
N ASP A 63 32.84 -12.43 17.44
CA ASP A 63 33.39 -12.03 18.72
C ASP A 63 32.46 -11.09 19.52
N GLY A 64 31.41 -10.55 18.85
CA GLY A 64 30.43 -9.66 19.46
C GLY A 64 30.94 -8.24 19.73
N VAL A 65 32.09 -7.86 19.16
CA VAL A 65 32.71 -6.55 19.36
C VAL A 65 32.89 -5.84 18.02
N PRO A 66 32.34 -4.62 17.85
CA PRO A 66 32.55 -3.87 16.62
C PRO A 66 34.05 -3.70 16.27
N TRP A 67 34.38 -3.82 14.99
CA TRP A 67 35.79 -3.78 14.54
C TRP A 67 36.55 -2.51 14.97
N GLN A 68 35.84 -1.40 15.19
CA GLN A 68 36.39 -0.16 15.72
C GLN A 68 36.97 -0.34 17.12
N ASP A 69 36.38 -1.26 17.90
CA ASP A 69 36.75 -1.52 19.30
C ASP A 69 37.56 -2.81 19.44
N SER A 70 37.76 -3.55 18.33
CA SER A 70 38.61 -4.76 18.34
C SER A 70 40.09 -4.43 18.49
N GLU A 71 40.87 -5.30 19.15
CA GLU A 71 42.33 -5.14 19.31
C GLU A 71 43.09 -5.10 17.96
N THR A 72 42.50 -5.65 16.91
CA THR A 72 43.06 -5.76 15.58
C THR A 72 42.77 -4.55 14.69
N GLY A 73 41.65 -3.83 14.95
CA GLY A 73 41.12 -2.76 14.11
C GLY A 73 40.71 -3.23 12.70
N GLU A 74 40.47 -4.53 12.52
CA GLU A 74 39.99 -5.12 11.28
C GLU A 74 38.70 -5.93 11.57
N PRO A 75 37.71 -5.94 10.66
CA PRO A 75 36.48 -6.74 10.81
C PRO A 75 36.81 -8.22 10.98
N ASP A 76 36.10 -8.90 11.87
CA ASP A 76 36.20 -10.34 12.06
C ASP A 76 35.29 -11.13 11.11
N GLU A 77 35.24 -12.47 11.26
CA GLU A 77 34.41 -13.32 10.44
C GLU A 77 32.91 -13.11 10.78
N GLY A 78 32.14 -12.65 9.82
CA GLY A 78 30.70 -12.37 9.95
C GLY A 78 30.37 -10.88 10.06
N GLU A 79 31.28 -10.05 10.55
CA GLU A 79 31.03 -8.64 10.78
C GLU A 79 30.75 -7.85 9.47
N GLY A 80 29.72 -7.02 9.48
CA GLY A 80 29.32 -6.20 8.35
C GLY A 80 28.78 -6.97 7.15
N ASN A 81 28.46 -8.26 7.31
CA ASN A 81 27.99 -9.10 6.21
C ASN A 81 26.49 -8.94 5.90
N GLY A 82 25.75 -8.24 6.76
CA GLY A 82 24.32 -8.00 6.65
C GLY A 82 23.46 -9.26 6.81
N GLN A 83 23.98 -10.25 7.55
CA GLN A 83 23.28 -11.47 7.94
C GLN A 83 23.53 -11.68 9.43
N TRP A 84 22.53 -12.15 10.14
CA TRP A 84 22.72 -12.54 11.52
C TRP A 84 23.54 -13.83 11.61
N ASP A 85 24.58 -13.82 12.40
CA ASP A 85 25.42 -14.98 12.70
C ASP A 85 25.24 -15.44 14.17
N PRO A 86 25.31 -16.75 14.44
CA PRO A 86 25.13 -17.24 15.79
C PRO A 86 26.22 -16.72 16.76
N GLY A 87 25.83 -15.85 17.64
CA GLY A 87 26.75 -15.20 18.60
C GLY A 87 26.54 -13.69 18.66
N GLU A 88 25.95 -13.12 17.61
CA GLU A 88 25.55 -11.73 17.58
C GLU A 88 24.35 -11.46 18.45
N SER A 89 24.34 -10.32 19.12
CA SER A 89 23.19 -9.84 19.88
C SER A 89 22.02 -9.50 18.98
N PHE A 90 20.80 -9.64 19.48
CA PHE A 90 19.59 -9.29 18.74
C PHE A 90 18.44 -8.91 19.68
N ASP A 91 17.53 -8.11 19.18
CA ASP A 91 16.29 -7.76 19.87
C ASP A 91 15.23 -8.83 19.63
N ASP A 92 14.95 -9.64 20.65
CA ASP A 92 13.89 -10.65 20.62
C ASP A 92 12.50 -9.99 20.77
N PHE A 93 11.86 -9.65 19.65
CA PHE A 93 10.56 -8.97 19.63
C PHE A 93 9.40 -9.86 20.06
N ASN A 94 9.53 -11.16 19.87
CA ASN A 94 8.45 -12.10 20.13
C ASN A 94 8.67 -12.95 21.41
N GLY A 95 9.80 -12.81 22.09
CA GLY A 95 10.13 -13.45 23.37
C GLY A 95 10.38 -14.96 23.25
N ASN A 96 10.94 -15.41 22.12
CA ASN A 96 11.19 -16.82 21.87
C ASN A 96 12.66 -17.26 22.08
N ASP A 97 13.53 -16.33 22.49
CA ASP A 97 14.99 -16.50 22.67
C ASP A 97 15.74 -16.95 21.41
N LYS A 98 15.27 -16.51 20.23
CA LYS A 98 15.87 -16.83 18.93
C LYS A 98 15.72 -15.66 17.98
N TRP A 99 16.76 -15.38 17.22
CA TRP A 99 16.62 -14.45 16.12
C TRP A 99 15.70 -14.99 15.01
N ASP A 100 14.76 -14.16 14.57
CA ASP A 100 13.77 -14.51 13.54
C ASP A 100 13.92 -13.61 12.30
N ASP A 101 14.03 -14.23 11.13
CA ASP A 101 14.01 -13.56 9.82
C ASP A 101 12.59 -13.21 9.33
N TYR A 102 11.63 -13.14 10.24
CA TYR A 102 10.21 -12.90 9.95
C TYR A 102 9.56 -12.10 11.07
N VAL A 103 8.41 -11.51 10.74
CA VAL A 103 7.54 -10.81 11.71
C VAL A 103 6.22 -11.56 11.87
N GLU A 104 5.61 -11.48 13.05
CA GLU A 104 4.42 -12.24 13.42
C GLU A 104 3.23 -11.34 13.83
N PRO A 105 2.60 -10.58 12.92
CA PRO A 105 1.38 -9.86 13.26
C PRO A 105 0.22 -10.80 13.56
N MET A 106 -0.63 -10.38 14.50
CA MET A 106 -1.83 -11.10 14.91
C MET A 106 -3.07 -10.25 14.64
N GLU A 107 -4.07 -10.84 13.98
CA GLU A 107 -5.36 -10.22 13.71
C GLU A 107 -6.49 -11.01 14.36
N VAL A 108 -7.40 -10.32 15.01
CA VAL A 108 -8.64 -10.89 15.54
C VAL A 108 -9.80 -10.07 15.01
N SER A 109 -10.82 -10.71 14.51
CA SER A 109 -12.04 -10.02 14.12
C SER A 109 -13.29 -10.73 14.61
N SER A 110 -14.32 -9.97 14.91
CA SER A 110 -15.64 -10.51 15.23
C SER A 110 -16.73 -9.68 14.55
N TYR A 111 -17.82 -10.32 14.21
CA TYR A 111 -18.96 -9.60 13.67
C TYR A 111 -20.28 -10.15 14.21
N PHE A 112 -21.25 -9.25 14.27
CA PHE A 112 -22.64 -9.57 14.52
C PHE A 112 -23.52 -8.89 13.50
N GLN A 113 -24.36 -9.65 12.79
CA GLN A 113 -25.21 -9.17 11.71
C GLN A 113 -26.62 -9.68 11.90
N ASN A 114 -27.62 -8.83 11.66
CA ASN A 114 -29.02 -9.17 11.66
C ASN A 114 -29.67 -8.83 10.33
N THR A 115 -30.58 -9.66 9.90
CA THR A 115 -31.44 -9.45 8.74
C THR A 115 -32.90 -9.60 9.19
N PHE A 116 -33.69 -8.53 9.00
CA PHE A 116 -35.13 -8.56 9.17
C PHE A 116 -35.78 -8.46 7.81
N GLU A 117 -36.69 -9.39 7.53
CA GLU A 117 -37.34 -9.51 6.24
C GLU A 117 -38.85 -9.51 6.41
N VAL A 118 -39.51 -8.57 5.78
CA VAL A 118 -40.98 -8.50 5.61
C VAL A 118 -41.29 -8.34 4.13
N PRO A 119 -42.51 -8.63 3.67
CA PRO A 119 -42.83 -8.67 2.24
C PRO A 119 -42.48 -7.41 1.45
N TRP A 120 -42.46 -6.26 2.11
CA TRP A 120 -42.21 -4.95 1.48
C TRP A 120 -40.85 -4.33 1.85
N MET A 121 -40.09 -4.93 2.77
CA MET A 121 -38.80 -4.35 3.22
C MET A 121 -37.87 -5.43 3.78
N VAL A 122 -36.60 -5.27 3.47
CA VAL A 122 -35.47 -6.00 4.11
C VAL A 122 -34.56 -4.99 4.79
N ILE A 123 -34.26 -5.20 6.05
CA ILE A 123 -33.31 -4.40 6.80
C ILE A 123 -32.15 -5.30 7.24
N ASN A 124 -30.95 -4.92 6.89
CA ASN A 124 -29.72 -5.53 7.36
C ASN A 124 -29.00 -4.53 8.26
N PHE A 125 -28.60 -4.93 9.45
CA PHE A 125 -27.70 -4.14 10.27
C PHE A 125 -26.69 -5.05 10.96
N GLY A 126 -25.49 -4.53 11.16
CA GLY A 126 -24.44 -5.27 11.80
C GLY A 126 -23.33 -4.37 12.29
N ILE A 127 -22.47 -4.95 13.10
CA ILE A 127 -21.24 -4.36 13.55
C ILE A 127 -20.13 -5.39 13.42
N ARG A 128 -18.93 -4.95 13.01
CA ARG A 128 -17.71 -5.71 13.02
C ARG A 128 -16.69 -5.00 13.89
N GLY A 129 -16.00 -5.75 14.74
CA GLY A 129 -14.82 -5.32 15.47
C GLY A 129 -13.59 -6.00 14.88
N ASP A 130 -12.53 -5.23 14.68
CA ASP A 130 -11.23 -5.71 14.21
C ASP A 130 -10.18 -5.25 15.21
N TRP A 131 -9.31 -6.17 15.63
CA TRP A 131 -8.18 -5.97 16.52
C TRP A 131 -6.93 -6.45 15.80
N VAL A 132 -5.87 -5.68 15.85
CA VAL A 132 -4.56 -6.04 15.29
C VAL A 132 -3.47 -5.71 16.29
N ASN A 133 -2.53 -6.63 16.45
CA ASN A 133 -1.24 -6.36 17.08
C ASN A 133 -0.15 -6.66 16.05
N TYR A 134 0.71 -5.70 15.85
CA TYR A 134 1.81 -5.86 14.91
C TYR A 134 2.99 -6.62 15.52
N ASN A 135 3.03 -6.82 16.86
CA ASN A 135 4.12 -7.49 17.56
C ASN A 135 5.47 -6.94 17.10
N SER A 136 5.68 -5.65 17.28
CA SER A 136 6.87 -4.92 16.85
C SER A 136 7.24 -3.87 17.89
N LYS A 137 8.48 -3.40 17.84
CA LYS A 137 8.92 -2.27 18.66
C LYS A 137 8.53 -0.94 18.00
N ILE A 138 8.33 0.07 18.81
CA ILE A 138 8.03 1.44 18.40
C ILE A 138 8.84 2.41 19.23
N TRP A 139 9.28 3.51 18.62
CA TRP A 139 9.97 4.56 19.35
C TRP A 139 9.07 5.16 20.42
N SER A 140 9.63 5.33 21.58
CA SER A 140 8.95 5.86 22.75
C SER A 140 9.88 6.80 23.53
N ASN A 141 9.47 7.20 24.71
CA ASN A 141 10.27 7.94 25.68
C ASN A 141 10.04 7.35 27.08
N PRO A 142 10.81 7.74 28.10
CA PRO A 142 10.67 7.18 29.44
C PRO A 142 9.30 7.41 30.10
N GLN A 143 8.48 8.29 29.58
CA GLN A 143 7.12 8.51 30.02
C GLN A 143 6.10 7.58 29.36
N GLY A 144 6.56 6.70 28.42
CA GLY A 144 5.71 5.81 27.66
C GLY A 144 4.91 6.50 26.57
N GLU A 145 5.37 7.66 26.10
CA GLU A 145 4.73 8.40 25.02
C GLU A 145 5.35 7.98 23.69
N TYR A 146 4.55 7.39 22.83
CA TYR A 146 4.99 7.01 21.50
C TYR A 146 5.38 8.21 20.64
N SER A 147 6.58 8.16 20.07
CA SER A 147 7.08 9.17 19.14
C SER A 147 7.48 8.52 17.80
N PRO A 148 6.50 8.08 16.98
CA PRO A 148 6.77 7.29 15.78
C PRO A 148 7.59 8.03 14.72
N THR A 149 7.89 9.28 14.96
CA THR A 149 8.47 10.18 13.98
C THR A 149 9.81 10.76 14.41
N LYS A 150 10.16 10.59 15.67
CA LYS A 150 11.40 11.11 16.24
C LYS A 150 11.88 10.15 17.33
N PRO A 151 13.01 9.46 17.14
CA PRO A 151 13.61 8.65 18.19
C PRO A 151 13.99 9.50 19.39
N TRP A 152 13.86 8.96 20.58
CA TRP A 152 14.38 9.53 21.80
C TRP A 152 15.65 8.76 22.16
N PHE A 153 16.79 9.45 22.14
CA PHE A 153 18.10 8.86 22.40
C PHE A 153 18.46 8.99 23.88
N TRP A 154 19.13 7.98 24.41
CA TRP A 154 19.68 7.96 25.74
C TRP A 154 21.05 7.25 25.70
N SER A 155 21.86 7.47 26.71
CA SER A 155 23.15 6.81 26.83
C SER A 155 23.07 5.75 27.92
N ASP A 156 23.39 4.50 27.57
CA ASP A 156 23.40 3.36 28.49
C ASP A 156 24.67 3.39 29.35
N CYS A 157 24.71 4.35 30.29
CA CYS A 157 25.86 4.68 31.09
C CYS A 157 25.70 4.26 32.56
N GLY A 158 24.78 3.36 32.84
CA GLY A 158 24.55 2.86 34.17
C GLY A 158 24.03 3.87 35.18
N LYS A 159 24.05 3.50 36.44
CA LYS A 159 23.42 4.31 37.53
C LYS A 159 24.17 5.57 37.88
N ASP A 160 25.44 5.68 37.57
CA ASP A 160 26.23 6.90 37.83
C ASP A 160 26.11 7.93 36.70
N GLY A 161 25.56 7.54 35.55
CA GLY A 161 25.39 8.39 34.38
C GLY A 161 26.67 8.73 33.62
N LEU A 162 27.78 8.03 33.88
CA LEU A 162 29.07 8.25 33.26
C LEU A 162 29.43 7.05 32.38
N CYS A 163 29.33 7.19 31.09
CA CYS A 163 29.72 6.12 30.15
C CYS A 163 31.20 5.82 30.15
N ALA A 164 31.56 4.58 29.85
CA ALA A 164 32.91 4.12 29.63
C ALA A 164 33.72 5.07 28.71
N GLY A 165 34.95 5.39 29.14
CA GLY A 165 35.85 6.28 28.41
C GLY A 165 35.73 7.77 28.77
N HIS A 166 34.88 8.19 29.66
CA HIS A 166 34.90 9.53 30.24
C HIS A 166 36.10 9.69 31.17
N ASN A 167 36.86 10.78 31.04
CA ASN A 167 38.10 11.05 31.81
C ASN A 167 37.90 11.19 33.33
N ASN A 168 36.69 11.07 33.83
CA ASN A 168 36.30 11.12 35.24
C ASN A 168 35.55 9.86 35.69
N ALA A 169 35.61 8.79 34.90
CA ALA A 169 35.00 7.56 35.29
C ALA A 169 35.65 7.02 36.56
N ASP A 170 34.89 6.98 37.64
CA ASP A 170 35.18 6.14 38.81
C ASP A 170 35.01 4.64 38.49
N SER A 171 35.23 4.30 37.24
CA SER A 171 34.95 3.02 36.62
C SER A 171 36.08 2.00 36.83
N ASP A 172 37.09 2.36 37.57
CA ASP A 172 38.13 1.43 38.08
C ASP A 172 37.83 1.20 39.58
N ILE A 173 36.79 0.42 39.85
CA ILE A 173 36.30 0.16 41.23
C ILE A 173 37.34 -0.64 42.03
N ASP A 174 38.12 -1.48 41.38
CA ASP A 174 39.09 -2.36 42.02
C ASP A 174 40.57 -1.90 41.87
N GLY A 175 40.84 -0.87 41.08
CA GLY A 175 42.14 -0.24 40.93
C GLY A 175 43.11 -0.99 40.01
N ASP A 176 42.61 -1.84 39.11
CA ASP A 176 43.39 -2.61 38.18
C ASP A 176 43.66 -1.89 36.83
N PHE A 177 43.12 -0.68 36.64
CA PHE A 177 43.16 0.15 35.42
C PHE A 177 42.35 -0.40 34.26
N VAL A 178 41.41 -1.32 34.52
CA VAL A 178 40.43 -1.79 33.58
C VAL A 178 39.10 -1.12 33.95
N HIS A 179 38.32 -0.75 32.94
CA HIS A 179 36.99 -0.21 33.18
C HIS A 179 36.05 -1.32 33.60
N ASP A 180 35.62 -1.25 34.86
CA ASP A 180 34.60 -2.15 35.40
C ASP A 180 33.23 -1.52 35.21
N GLY A 181 32.53 -1.68 34.16
CA GLY A 181 31.19 -1.10 34.00
C GLY A 181 30.38 -1.10 35.30
N ASP A 182 29.68 -0.01 35.60
CA ASP A 182 28.85 0.05 36.79
C ASP A 182 27.55 -0.74 36.63
N GLU A 183 26.77 -0.86 37.70
CA GLU A 183 25.51 -1.62 37.68
C GLU A 183 24.50 -0.96 36.71
N GLY A 184 24.15 -1.66 35.63
CA GLY A 184 23.23 -1.22 34.58
C GLY A 184 23.91 -0.67 33.32
N GLU A 185 25.22 -0.45 33.29
CA GLU A 185 25.93 0.01 32.09
C GLU A 185 25.95 -1.10 31.03
N GLY A 186 25.48 -0.78 29.81
CA GLY A 186 25.50 -1.69 28.67
C GLY A 186 24.44 -2.81 28.71
N ASP A 187 23.47 -2.77 29.63
CA ASP A 187 22.47 -3.82 29.79
C ASP A 187 21.23 -3.62 28.88
N GLY A 188 21.16 -2.49 28.17
CA GLY A 188 20.05 -2.16 27.29
C GLY A 188 18.77 -1.71 28.01
N VAL A 189 18.83 -1.49 29.32
CA VAL A 189 17.72 -1.01 30.13
C VAL A 189 17.98 0.43 30.57
N TRP A 190 17.03 1.31 30.38
CA TRP A 190 17.16 2.69 30.85
C TRP A 190 17.05 2.74 32.38
N ASP A 191 18.14 3.03 33.03
CA ASP A 191 18.22 3.28 34.46
C ASP A 191 18.03 4.78 34.72
N SER A 192 17.02 5.12 35.51
CA SER A 192 16.84 6.50 35.98
C SER A 192 17.93 6.83 37.00
N ALA A 193 19.11 7.19 36.53
CA ALA A 193 20.18 7.65 37.39
C ALA A 193 19.77 8.93 38.11
N ILE A 194 19.94 8.97 39.43
CA ILE A 194 19.74 10.18 40.23
C ILE A 194 21.10 10.78 40.48
N ASN A 195 21.32 12.01 40.04
CA ASN A 195 22.52 12.76 40.33
C ASN A 195 22.74 12.82 41.86
N PRO A 196 23.82 12.26 42.41
CA PRO A 196 24.04 12.20 43.84
C PRO A 196 24.20 13.59 44.49
N ASP A 197 24.63 14.59 43.71
CA ASP A 197 24.86 15.96 44.22
C ASP A 197 23.60 16.83 44.23
N THR A 198 22.67 16.61 43.30
CA THR A 198 21.43 17.40 43.17
C THR A 198 20.19 16.65 43.64
N GLY A 199 20.22 15.31 43.68
CA GLY A 199 19.08 14.45 43.97
C GLY A 199 17.99 14.49 42.89
N GLU A 200 18.29 15.05 41.72
CA GLU A 200 17.43 15.04 40.53
C GLU A 200 17.94 14.02 39.53
N PRO A 201 17.05 13.45 38.69
CA PRO A 201 17.52 12.61 37.60
C PRO A 201 18.58 13.37 36.79
N PHE A 202 19.67 12.70 36.41
CA PHE A 202 20.51 13.24 35.37
C PHE A 202 19.59 13.51 34.17
N GLU A 203 19.53 14.75 33.72
CA GLU A 203 19.00 15.05 32.38
C GLU A 203 20.00 14.39 31.41
N GLU A 204 19.77 13.13 31.13
CA GLU A 204 20.45 12.45 30.06
C GLU A 204 20.23 13.30 28.84
N THR A 205 21.32 13.81 28.34
CA THR A 205 21.32 14.78 27.26
C THR A 205 20.64 14.13 26.06
N THR A 206 19.43 14.59 25.76
CA THR A 206 18.65 14.22 24.57
C THR A 206 19.36 14.53 23.25
N ASP A 207 20.61 14.96 23.28
CA ASP A 207 21.51 15.22 22.16
C ASP A 207 22.59 14.13 22.00
N ALA A 208 22.34 12.93 22.50
CA ALA A 208 23.25 11.78 22.37
C ALA A 208 23.37 11.21 20.95
N PHE A 209 22.70 11.83 19.99
CA PHE A 209 22.83 11.44 18.57
C PHE A 209 24.31 11.51 18.13
N GLY A 210 24.89 10.34 17.87
CA GLY A 210 26.30 10.21 17.54
C GLY A 210 27.26 10.16 18.73
N ALA A 211 26.77 10.09 19.97
CA ALA A 211 27.60 9.78 21.14
C ALA A 211 27.90 8.27 21.19
N ILE A 212 29.10 7.93 21.67
CA ILE A 212 29.47 6.53 21.93
C ILE A 212 28.49 5.96 22.95
N GLY A 213 27.86 4.81 22.63
CA GLY A 213 26.87 4.15 23.50
C GLY A 213 25.47 4.74 23.49
N ALA A 214 25.15 5.65 22.55
CA ALA A 214 23.77 6.15 22.40
C ALA A 214 22.83 5.04 21.94
N ARG A 215 21.72 4.88 22.65
CA ARG A 215 20.65 3.92 22.32
C ARG A 215 19.34 4.64 22.09
N VAL A 216 18.42 3.99 21.39
CA VAL A 216 17.07 4.49 21.15
C VAL A 216 16.09 3.81 22.10
N PHE A 217 15.17 4.58 22.66
CA PHE A 217 14.18 4.05 23.59
C PHE A 217 12.98 3.46 22.85
N PHE A 218 12.65 2.20 23.15
CA PHE A 218 11.58 1.45 22.52
C PHE A 218 10.53 0.97 23.51
N GLU A 219 9.32 0.78 23.02
CA GLU A 219 8.25 0.05 23.69
C GLU A 219 7.55 -0.89 22.71
N ASP A 220 6.85 -1.89 23.24
CA ASP A 220 6.08 -2.83 22.43
C ASP A 220 4.86 -2.15 21.80
N SER A 221 4.54 -2.54 20.57
CA SER A 221 3.34 -2.07 19.90
C SER A 221 2.07 -2.56 20.61
N GLU A 222 1.11 -1.67 20.77
CA GLU A 222 -0.16 -1.99 21.42
C GLU A 222 -1.20 -2.59 20.44
N TRP A 223 -2.20 -3.27 21.02
CA TRP A 223 -3.37 -3.71 20.28
C TRP A 223 -4.17 -2.51 19.78
N GLN A 224 -4.38 -2.44 18.48
CA GLN A 224 -5.26 -1.48 17.85
C GLN A 224 -6.63 -2.09 17.60
N TYR A 225 -7.70 -1.29 17.68
CA TYR A 225 -9.06 -1.77 17.49
C TYR A 225 -9.91 -0.79 16.67
N ASN A 226 -10.80 -1.36 15.87
CA ASN A 226 -11.72 -0.61 15.03
C ASN A 226 -13.11 -1.22 15.03
N PHE A 227 -14.14 -0.38 14.96
CA PHE A 227 -15.53 -0.81 14.86
C PHE A 227 -16.18 -0.32 13.58
N SER A 228 -16.80 -1.23 12.86
CA SER A 228 -17.37 -1.04 11.52
C SER A 228 -18.89 -1.31 11.52
N PRO A 229 -19.73 -0.33 11.95
CA PRO A 229 -21.17 -0.45 11.83
C PRO A 229 -21.63 -0.36 10.37
N ARG A 230 -22.68 -1.12 10.03
CA ARG A 230 -23.28 -1.16 8.69
C ARG A 230 -24.78 -1.28 8.79
N ILE A 231 -25.49 -0.58 7.92
CA ILE A 231 -26.93 -0.70 7.75
C ILE A 231 -27.28 -0.70 6.27
N GLY A 232 -28.17 -1.58 5.88
CA GLY A 232 -28.72 -1.66 4.54
C GLY A 232 -30.25 -1.81 4.62
N VAL A 233 -30.94 -1.07 3.78
CA VAL A 233 -32.40 -1.12 3.65
C VAL A 233 -32.73 -1.37 2.20
N SER A 234 -33.58 -2.35 1.93
CA SER A 234 -34.18 -2.58 0.63
C SER A 234 -35.69 -2.51 0.78
N HIS A 235 -36.34 -1.57 0.09
CA HIS A 235 -37.77 -1.30 0.18
C HIS A 235 -38.44 -1.53 -1.18
N VAL A 236 -39.44 -2.38 -1.20
CA VAL A 236 -40.27 -2.64 -2.38
C VAL A 236 -41.26 -1.49 -2.54
N ILE A 237 -41.12 -0.69 -3.60
CA ILE A 237 -42.02 0.42 -3.92
C ILE A 237 -43.23 -0.11 -4.68
N THR A 238 -42.98 -0.99 -5.65
CA THR A 238 -43.99 -1.70 -6.44
C THR A 238 -43.49 -3.09 -6.78
N ASP A 239 -44.30 -3.96 -7.37
CA ASP A 239 -43.91 -5.31 -7.81
C ASP A 239 -42.69 -5.31 -8.77
N GLY A 240 -42.46 -4.20 -9.44
CA GLY A 240 -41.31 -4.05 -10.38
C GLY A 240 -40.28 -3.01 -9.96
N ALA A 241 -40.40 -2.39 -8.78
CA ALA A 241 -39.49 -1.33 -8.37
C ALA A 241 -39.05 -1.47 -6.92
N THR A 242 -37.75 -1.44 -6.70
CA THR A 242 -37.12 -1.54 -5.38
C THR A 242 -36.18 -0.36 -5.17
N PHE A 243 -36.26 0.29 -4.01
CA PHE A 243 -35.31 1.26 -3.51
C PHE A 243 -34.30 0.57 -2.58
N THR A 244 -33.03 0.95 -2.66
CA THR A 244 -31.98 0.47 -1.77
C THR A 244 -31.24 1.65 -1.16
N PHE A 245 -30.89 1.51 0.11
CA PHE A 245 -30.00 2.43 0.81
C PHE A 245 -29.00 1.61 1.61
N ASN A 246 -27.70 1.94 1.49
CA ASN A 246 -26.64 1.33 2.26
C ASN A 246 -25.79 2.43 2.90
N TYR A 247 -25.45 2.23 4.15
CA TYR A 247 -24.47 2.99 4.89
C TYR A 247 -23.50 2.02 5.55
N GLY A 248 -22.21 2.33 5.49
CA GLY A 248 -21.19 1.52 6.15
C GLY A 248 -19.96 2.31 6.51
N LEU A 249 -19.40 1.99 7.66
CA LEU A 249 -18.08 2.36 8.07
C LEU A 249 -17.17 1.15 7.86
N TYR A 250 -16.04 1.37 7.18
CA TYR A 250 -15.09 0.32 6.83
C TYR A 250 -13.70 0.75 7.29
N HIS A 251 -12.94 -0.20 7.84
CA HIS A 251 -11.56 -0.01 8.22
C HIS A 251 -10.69 -0.98 7.42
N GLN A 252 -9.53 -0.51 6.99
CA GLN A 252 -8.54 -1.30 6.28
C GLN A 252 -7.18 -1.13 6.97
N THR A 253 -6.63 -2.23 7.47
CA THR A 253 -5.28 -2.28 8.03
C THR A 253 -4.27 -1.82 6.97
N PRO A 254 -3.25 -1.03 7.32
CA PRO A 254 -2.17 -0.69 6.41
C PRO A 254 -1.50 -1.94 5.85
N VAL A 255 -0.87 -1.82 4.68
CA VAL A 255 -0.05 -2.91 4.16
C VAL A 255 1.13 -3.15 5.09
N TYR A 256 1.50 -4.40 5.31
CA TYR A 256 2.56 -4.75 6.26
C TYR A 256 3.93 -4.17 5.90
N GLU A 257 4.16 -3.83 4.64
CA GLU A 257 5.36 -3.10 4.23
C GLU A 257 5.48 -1.75 4.95
N ASN A 258 4.40 -1.00 5.09
CA ASN A 258 4.39 0.26 5.82
C ASN A 258 4.55 0.10 7.35
N ILE A 259 4.42 -1.10 7.85
CA ILE A 259 4.59 -1.41 9.27
C ILE A 259 6.03 -1.85 9.57
N TYR A 260 6.62 -2.69 8.71
CA TYR A 260 7.85 -3.42 9.04
C TYR A 260 9.05 -3.07 8.16
N LEU A 261 8.90 -2.23 7.11
CA LEU A 261 10.00 -1.93 6.23
C LEU A 261 11.14 -1.22 6.98
N ASN A 262 12.33 -1.79 6.95
CA ASN A 262 13.54 -1.28 7.60
C ASN A 262 13.40 -1.10 9.14
N THR A 263 12.48 -1.78 9.80
CA THR A 263 12.35 -1.70 11.27
C THR A 263 13.55 -2.29 11.99
N ASN A 264 14.31 -3.18 11.34
CA ASN A 264 15.59 -3.67 11.82
C ASN A 264 16.71 -2.62 11.86
N ARG A 265 16.41 -1.35 11.56
CA ARG A 265 17.34 -0.20 11.58
C ARG A 265 16.77 0.97 12.36
N GLN A 266 15.77 0.73 13.18
CA GLN A 266 15.16 1.79 14.02
C GLN A 266 16.10 2.23 15.15
N GLU A 267 17.08 1.43 15.52
CA GLU A 267 18.11 1.77 16.51
C GLU A 267 19.06 2.84 16.00
N ASP A 268 19.47 2.72 14.75
CA ASP A 268 20.28 3.73 14.09
C ASP A 268 19.55 4.35 12.89
N PRO A 269 18.63 5.32 13.13
CA PRO A 269 17.98 6.05 12.05
C PRO A 269 18.97 6.85 11.18
N GLN A 270 20.17 7.15 11.66
CA GLN A 270 21.19 7.85 10.89
C GLN A 270 21.75 6.95 9.79
N GLU A 271 22.02 5.71 10.08
CA GLU A 271 22.48 4.73 9.09
C GLU A 271 21.46 4.63 7.93
N VAL A 272 20.16 4.58 8.25
CA VAL A 272 19.10 4.59 7.23
C VAL A 272 19.10 5.84 6.36
N ILE A 273 19.47 6.99 6.94
CA ILE A 273 19.57 8.27 6.22
C ILE A 273 20.79 8.27 5.30
N GLU A 274 21.96 7.87 5.79
CA GLU A 274 23.22 7.89 5.06
C GLU A 274 23.19 6.92 3.86
N GLU A 275 22.56 5.79 4.02
CA GLU A 275 22.49 4.74 3.01
C GLU A 275 21.39 4.92 1.94
N SER A 276 20.72 6.06 1.87
CA SER A 276 19.72 6.41 0.83
C SER A 276 18.43 5.57 0.81
N ALA A 277 18.22 4.66 1.75
CA ALA A 277 17.00 3.88 1.84
C ALA A 277 15.86 4.63 2.55
N GLY A 278 16.14 5.68 3.24
CA GLY A 278 15.35 6.79 3.80
C GLY A 278 13.92 6.54 4.28
N PHE A 279 13.38 5.32 4.17
CA PHE A 279 11.99 5.02 4.52
C PHE A 279 11.91 3.95 5.61
N LEU A 280 11.24 4.32 6.71
CA LEU A 280 11.02 3.44 7.87
C LEU A 280 9.55 3.05 8.00
N GLY A 281 9.30 1.79 8.28
CA GLY A 281 8.00 1.30 8.72
C GLY A 281 7.60 1.86 10.07
N ASN A 282 6.31 1.76 10.40
CA ASN A 282 5.78 2.33 11.62
C ASN A 282 4.63 1.50 12.18
N ALA A 283 4.88 0.80 13.27
CA ALA A 283 3.88 -0.04 13.92
C ALA A 283 2.83 0.74 14.74
N THR A 284 2.91 2.08 14.78
CA THR A 284 1.84 2.91 15.35
C THR A 284 0.75 3.27 14.34
N MET A 285 0.93 2.92 13.06
CA MET A 285 -0.07 3.21 12.02
C MET A 285 -1.41 2.53 12.33
N VAL A 286 -2.47 3.31 12.23
CA VAL A 286 -3.84 2.84 12.43
C VAL A 286 -4.51 2.49 11.09
N ALA A 287 -5.58 1.71 11.14
CA ALA A 287 -6.36 1.38 9.96
C ALA A 287 -6.95 2.63 9.28
N SER A 288 -6.85 2.70 7.95
CA SER A 288 -7.57 3.71 7.17
C SER A 288 -9.08 3.50 7.32
N ARG A 289 -9.84 4.60 7.27
CA ARG A 289 -11.29 4.59 7.46
C ARG A 289 -12.00 5.07 6.21
N THR A 290 -13.01 4.33 5.77
CA THR A 290 -13.91 4.72 4.68
C THR A 290 -15.35 4.76 5.18
N GLN A 291 -15.99 5.91 5.05
CA GLN A 291 -17.41 6.09 5.27
C GLN A 291 -18.14 6.09 3.92
N SER A 292 -19.04 5.14 3.71
CA SER A 292 -19.73 4.93 2.43
C SER A 292 -21.22 5.12 2.58
N TYR A 293 -21.79 5.86 1.65
CA TYR A 293 -23.23 6.03 1.46
C TYR A 293 -23.59 5.63 0.04
N GLU A 294 -24.63 4.84 -0.10
CA GLU A 294 -25.16 4.42 -1.40
C GLU A 294 -26.67 4.38 -1.37
N PHE A 295 -27.31 4.90 -2.41
CA PHE A 295 -28.74 4.78 -2.63
C PHE A 295 -29.01 4.42 -4.08
N GLY A 296 -30.02 3.61 -4.32
CA GLY A 296 -30.29 3.12 -5.65
C GLY A 296 -31.74 2.74 -5.88
N PHE A 297 -32.11 2.66 -7.14
CA PHE A 297 -33.39 2.15 -7.62
C PHE A 297 -33.12 1.03 -8.62
N ASN A 298 -33.79 -0.09 -8.44
CA ASN A 298 -33.81 -1.18 -9.40
C ASN A 298 -35.24 -1.28 -9.90
N ILE A 299 -35.42 -1.18 -11.21
CA ILE A 299 -36.74 -1.08 -11.83
C ILE A 299 -36.82 -2.06 -12.99
N GLN A 300 -37.83 -2.92 -12.96
CA GLN A 300 -38.20 -3.81 -14.05
C GLN A 300 -39.42 -3.25 -14.82
N VAL A 301 -39.28 -3.12 -16.13
CA VAL A 301 -40.34 -2.64 -17.02
C VAL A 301 -40.75 -3.75 -17.97
N GLY A 302 -41.98 -4.23 -17.79
CA GLY A 302 -42.46 -5.38 -18.53
C GLY A 302 -41.65 -6.65 -18.20
N ARG A 303 -41.55 -7.54 -19.21
CA ARG A 303 -40.87 -8.84 -19.02
C ARG A 303 -39.40 -8.84 -19.38
N ASN A 304 -38.98 -7.87 -20.15
CA ASN A 304 -37.67 -7.94 -20.85
C ASN A 304 -36.73 -6.83 -20.49
N TRP A 305 -37.17 -5.73 -19.88
CA TRP A 305 -36.34 -4.58 -19.55
C TRP A 305 -36.15 -4.44 -18.06
N ALA A 306 -34.91 -4.20 -17.66
CA ALA A 306 -34.57 -3.79 -16.30
C ALA A 306 -33.54 -2.64 -16.37
N TYR A 307 -33.65 -1.70 -15.46
CA TYR A 307 -32.63 -0.69 -15.28
C TYR A 307 -32.41 -0.41 -13.80
N SER A 308 -31.18 -0.09 -13.49
CA SER A 308 -30.77 0.38 -12.17
C SER A 308 -30.06 1.72 -12.27
N ILE A 309 -30.29 2.54 -11.27
CA ILE A 309 -29.51 3.77 -11.05
C ILE A 309 -29.11 3.81 -9.60
N ALA A 310 -27.82 4.00 -9.33
CA ALA A 310 -27.29 4.14 -7.99
C ALA A 310 -26.39 5.37 -7.89
N GLY A 311 -26.52 6.12 -6.80
CA GLY A 311 -25.61 7.18 -6.45
C GLY A 311 -24.83 6.80 -5.19
N TRP A 312 -23.54 7.09 -5.16
CA TRP A 312 -22.70 6.75 -4.04
C TRP A 312 -21.66 7.84 -3.73
N VAL A 313 -21.31 7.90 -2.44
CA VAL A 313 -20.25 8.77 -1.92
C VAL A 313 -19.41 7.96 -0.94
N LYS A 314 -18.09 8.08 -1.04
CA LYS A 314 -17.11 7.51 -0.12
C LYS A 314 -16.19 8.61 0.36
N ASP A 315 -16.15 8.81 1.67
CA ASP A 315 -15.21 9.68 2.34
C ASP A 315 -14.17 8.82 3.05
N MET A 316 -12.90 9.06 2.75
CA MET A 316 -11.77 8.28 3.25
C MET A 316 -10.87 9.18 4.07
N ASP A 317 -10.43 8.70 5.22
CA ASP A 317 -9.44 9.38 6.06
C ASP A 317 -8.42 8.39 6.65
N LYS A 318 -7.39 8.93 7.27
CA LYS A 318 -6.28 8.15 7.81
C LYS A 318 -5.65 7.23 6.74
N LEU A 319 -5.64 7.67 5.49
CA LEU A 319 -4.95 6.95 4.43
C LEU A 319 -3.45 6.89 4.74
N SER A 320 -2.81 5.81 4.31
CA SER A 320 -1.36 5.66 4.46
C SER A 320 -0.65 6.72 3.64
N THR A 321 0.35 7.33 4.25
CA THR A 321 1.24 8.32 3.65
C THR A 321 2.62 8.17 4.28
N SER A 322 3.57 9.03 3.93
CA SER A 322 4.84 9.17 4.63
C SER A 322 5.03 10.59 5.11
N LYS A 323 5.79 10.76 6.18
CA LYS A 323 6.26 12.06 6.68
C LYS A 323 7.76 12.09 6.66
N THR A 324 8.31 13.09 6.01
CA THR A 324 9.74 13.32 5.93
C THR A 324 10.19 14.25 7.05
N TYR A 325 11.22 13.84 7.75
CA TYR A 325 11.86 14.58 8.83
C TYR A 325 13.26 14.97 8.41
N ARG A 326 13.64 16.20 8.74
CA ARG A 326 14.98 16.73 8.50
C ARG A 326 15.69 16.95 9.83
N SER A 327 16.87 16.39 9.97
CA SER A 327 17.81 16.70 11.05
C SER A 327 19.02 17.43 10.47
N MET A 328 19.94 17.86 11.34
CA MET A 328 21.21 18.46 10.88
C MET A 328 22.09 17.47 10.10
N LEU A 329 21.86 16.17 10.25
CA LEU A 329 22.68 15.09 9.69
C LEU A 329 22.08 14.48 8.43
N GLY A 330 20.78 14.71 8.15
CA GLY A 330 20.14 14.14 6.97
C GLY A 330 18.62 14.20 7.00
N GLU A 331 18.02 13.42 6.13
CA GLU A 331 16.57 13.39 5.91
C GLU A 331 16.09 11.93 5.88
N TYR A 332 15.06 11.61 6.64
CA TYR A 332 14.41 10.29 6.64
C TYR A 332 12.90 10.42 6.59
N SER A 333 12.25 9.40 6.08
CA SER A 333 10.80 9.33 5.98
C SER A 333 10.23 8.16 6.77
N VAL A 334 9.15 8.40 7.49
CA VAL A 334 8.47 7.40 8.29
C VAL A 334 7.05 7.21 7.78
N ALA A 335 6.62 5.96 7.64
CA ALA A 335 5.24 5.62 7.32
C ALA A 335 4.27 6.23 8.34
N SER A 336 3.19 6.81 7.87
CA SER A 336 2.25 7.57 8.70
C SER A 336 0.82 7.47 8.18
N ASN A 337 -0.15 7.86 9.00
CA ASN A 337 -1.50 8.15 8.57
C ASN A 337 -1.68 9.67 8.48
N GLY A 338 -2.31 10.16 7.45
CA GLY A 338 -2.53 11.61 7.34
C GLY A 338 -3.35 12.02 6.16
N ASP A 339 -3.37 11.21 5.13
CA ASP A 339 -4.06 11.55 3.90
C ASP A 339 -5.57 11.29 3.99
N TYR A 340 -6.29 12.02 3.18
CA TYR A 340 -7.73 11.88 3.03
C TYR A 340 -8.11 11.92 1.55
N GLY A 341 -9.27 11.36 1.25
CA GLY A 341 -9.78 11.35 -0.12
C GLY A 341 -11.29 11.23 -0.17
N THR A 342 -11.86 11.62 -1.29
CA THR A 342 -13.27 11.48 -1.58
C THR A 342 -13.46 10.85 -2.95
N ALA A 343 -14.41 9.91 -3.03
CA ALA A 343 -14.87 9.37 -4.30
C ALA A 343 -16.40 9.40 -4.33
N LYS A 344 -16.96 9.86 -5.45
CA LYS A 344 -18.41 9.93 -5.63
C LYS A 344 -18.80 9.65 -7.06
N GLY A 345 -19.96 9.05 -7.24
CA GLY A 345 -20.40 8.69 -8.58
C GLY A 345 -21.87 8.33 -8.67
N ILE A 346 -22.28 8.12 -9.92
CA ILE A 346 -23.59 7.61 -10.31
C ILE A 346 -23.35 6.47 -11.28
N ASP A 347 -23.96 5.32 -10.99
CA ASP A 347 -23.97 4.14 -11.84
C ASP A 347 -25.34 3.98 -12.49
N PHE A 348 -25.35 3.70 -13.76
CA PHE A 348 -26.55 3.38 -14.53
C PHE A 348 -26.33 2.05 -15.27
N THR A 349 -27.25 1.12 -15.10
CA THR A 349 -27.27 -0.14 -15.84
C THR A 349 -28.63 -0.32 -16.52
N LEU A 350 -28.60 -0.65 -17.81
CA LEU A 350 -29.78 -1.03 -18.60
C LEU A 350 -29.59 -2.43 -19.13
N GLU A 351 -30.53 -3.30 -18.83
CA GLU A 351 -30.60 -4.67 -19.35
C GLU A 351 -31.85 -4.88 -20.20
N ASN A 352 -31.68 -5.51 -21.34
CA ASN A 352 -32.76 -6.03 -22.16
C ASN A 352 -32.53 -7.49 -22.48
N ARG A 353 -33.51 -8.33 -22.17
CA ARG A 353 -33.54 -9.74 -22.55
C ARG A 353 -34.50 -9.92 -23.74
N GLY A 354 -34.04 -9.45 -24.90
CA GLY A 354 -34.80 -9.54 -26.14
C GLY A 354 -34.88 -10.97 -26.71
N GLN A 355 -35.80 -11.21 -27.60
CA GLN A 355 -35.91 -12.53 -28.25
C GLN A 355 -34.74 -12.82 -29.20
N LEU A 356 -34.22 -11.80 -29.86
CA LEU A 356 -33.11 -11.92 -30.81
C LEU A 356 -31.80 -11.43 -30.22
N ILE A 357 -31.78 -10.31 -29.55
CA ILE A 357 -30.58 -9.66 -29.01
C ILE A 357 -30.81 -9.37 -27.52
N ASN A 358 -29.87 -9.81 -26.70
CA ASN A 358 -29.73 -9.37 -25.32
C ASN A 358 -28.75 -8.18 -25.28
N THR A 359 -29.13 -7.15 -24.55
CA THR A 359 -28.35 -5.90 -24.44
C THR A 359 -28.07 -5.60 -22.97
N THR A 360 -26.82 -5.27 -22.65
CA THR A 360 -26.44 -4.69 -21.37
C THR A 360 -25.66 -3.42 -21.64
N ILE A 361 -26.08 -2.31 -21.04
CA ILE A 361 -25.38 -1.03 -21.07
C ILE A 361 -25.08 -0.65 -19.63
N GLN A 362 -23.81 -0.44 -19.34
CA GLN A 362 -23.33 0.01 -18.05
C GLN A 362 -22.60 1.34 -18.25
N TYR A 363 -23.00 2.34 -17.48
CA TYR A 363 -22.40 3.65 -17.51
C TYR A 363 -22.16 4.13 -16.09
N THR A 364 -20.91 4.53 -15.82
CA THR A 364 -20.51 5.14 -14.56
C THR A 364 -20.03 6.56 -14.82
N TYR A 365 -20.53 7.50 -14.06
CA TYR A 365 -19.93 8.81 -13.90
C TYR A 365 -19.36 8.92 -12.50
N SER A 366 -18.04 9.11 -12.36
CA SER A 366 -17.39 9.19 -11.06
C SER A 366 -16.29 10.24 -11.02
N LYS A 367 -15.97 10.70 -9.81
CA LYS A 367 -14.80 11.55 -9.52
C LYS A 367 -14.13 11.06 -8.25
N ALA A 368 -12.81 10.89 -8.33
CA ALA A 368 -11.95 10.54 -7.22
C ALA A 368 -10.90 11.64 -7.00
N LYS A 369 -10.81 12.13 -5.78
CA LYS A 369 -9.83 13.14 -5.36
C LYS A 369 -9.22 12.74 -4.03
N ALA A 370 -7.96 13.10 -3.82
CA ALA A 370 -7.26 12.96 -2.56
C ALA A 370 -6.19 14.06 -2.43
N ASN A 371 -5.60 14.17 -1.24
CA ASN A 371 -4.46 15.04 -0.99
C ASN A 371 -3.11 14.30 -1.10
N GLY A 372 -3.11 12.96 -1.18
CA GLY A 372 -1.95 12.10 -1.41
C GLY A 372 -2.16 11.19 -2.62
N GLU A 373 -1.10 10.91 -3.34
CA GLU A 373 -1.11 10.10 -4.57
C GLU A 373 -0.94 8.62 -4.25
N TYR A 374 -0.01 8.31 -3.37
CA TYR A 374 0.32 7.00 -2.83
C TYR A 374 1.01 7.17 -1.46
N ASP A 375 1.16 6.11 -0.72
CA ASP A 375 1.63 6.14 0.66
C ASP A 375 3.06 6.69 0.86
N GLN A 376 3.92 6.58 -0.14
CA GLN A 376 5.27 7.13 -0.13
C GLN A 376 5.41 8.46 -0.89
N ALA A 377 4.30 9.12 -1.21
CA ALA A 377 4.32 10.36 -2.00
C ALA A 377 5.08 11.52 -1.33
N ALA A 378 5.19 11.53 -0.02
CA ALA A 378 5.94 12.53 0.72
C ALA A 378 7.43 12.20 0.91
N PHE A 379 7.91 11.09 0.31
CA PHE A 379 9.32 10.72 0.38
C PHE A 379 10.18 11.66 -0.47
N GLY A 380 11.22 12.21 0.17
CA GLY A 380 12.17 13.12 -0.48
C GLY A 380 11.76 14.60 -0.47
N ASN A 381 12.71 15.44 -0.81
CA ASN A 381 12.62 16.91 -0.73
C ASN A 381 11.49 17.54 -1.56
N GLN A 382 11.12 16.92 -2.65
CA GLN A 382 10.16 17.49 -3.60
C GLN A 382 8.74 17.62 -3.04
N PHE A 383 8.42 16.93 -1.95
CA PHE A 383 7.07 16.91 -1.37
C PHE A 383 6.94 17.70 -0.06
N VAL A 384 8.05 18.11 0.55
CA VAL A 384 8.04 18.83 1.83
C VAL A 384 7.32 20.17 1.74
N ASP A 385 7.41 20.83 0.59
CA ASP A 385 6.83 22.16 0.31
C ASP A 385 5.56 22.08 -0.56
N ALA A 386 5.08 20.87 -0.90
CA ALA A 386 3.87 20.73 -1.70
C ALA A 386 2.64 21.17 -0.89
N PRO A 387 1.76 22.01 -1.45
CA PRO A 387 0.55 22.42 -0.75
C PRO A 387 -0.38 21.23 -0.54
N THR A 388 -0.94 21.12 0.66
CA THR A 388 -1.97 20.12 1.02
C THR A 388 -3.31 20.48 0.37
N GLN A 389 -3.43 20.37 -0.94
CA GLN A 389 -4.71 20.55 -1.63
C GLN A 389 -5.13 19.25 -2.29
N GLU A 390 -6.45 19.05 -2.36
CA GLU A 390 -7.02 17.96 -3.11
C GLU A 390 -6.74 18.08 -4.60
N PHE A 391 -6.26 17.01 -5.19
CA PHE A 391 -6.11 16.87 -6.64
C PHE A 391 -6.85 15.62 -7.15
N THR A 392 -7.05 15.57 -8.44
CA THR A 392 -7.67 14.42 -9.11
C THR A 392 -6.73 13.22 -9.04
N MET A 393 -7.23 12.05 -8.68
CA MET A 393 -6.40 10.84 -8.60
C MET A 393 -5.94 10.36 -9.98
N PRO A 394 -4.71 9.79 -10.10
CA PRO A 394 -4.14 9.38 -11.38
C PRO A 394 -4.95 8.32 -12.12
N PHE A 395 -5.78 7.56 -11.43
CA PHE A 395 -6.67 6.54 -11.99
C PHE A 395 -8.09 7.06 -12.27
N ASP A 396 -8.40 8.33 -12.00
CA ASP A 396 -9.74 8.89 -12.18
C ASP A 396 -10.17 8.91 -13.65
N ARG A 397 -11.28 8.25 -13.94
CA ARG A 397 -11.92 8.22 -15.26
C ARG A 397 -13.38 8.63 -15.12
N PRO A 398 -13.73 9.92 -15.30
CA PRO A 398 -15.09 10.40 -15.04
C PRO A 398 -16.18 9.67 -15.79
N HIS A 399 -15.92 9.24 -17.01
CA HIS A 399 -16.89 8.51 -17.81
C HIS A 399 -16.37 7.12 -18.13
N ASP A 400 -17.10 6.10 -17.76
CA ASP A 400 -16.88 4.71 -18.14
C ASP A 400 -18.18 4.14 -18.70
N LEU A 401 -18.15 3.71 -19.97
CA LEU A 401 -19.30 3.13 -20.67
C LEU A 401 -18.91 1.78 -21.25
N THR A 402 -19.66 0.76 -20.89
CA THR A 402 -19.58 -0.56 -21.51
C THR A 402 -20.93 -0.92 -22.15
N VAL A 403 -20.91 -1.32 -23.39
CA VAL A 403 -22.07 -1.79 -24.15
C VAL A 403 -21.83 -3.23 -24.57
N GLN A 404 -22.71 -4.13 -24.18
CA GLN A 404 -22.65 -5.53 -24.54
C GLN A 404 -23.93 -5.94 -25.31
N LEU A 405 -23.74 -6.50 -26.49
CA LEU A 405 -24.80 -7.10 -27.29
C LEU A 405 -24.50 -8.58 -27.47
N TYR A 406 -25.46 -9.42 -27.24
CA TYR A 406 -25.35 -10.87 -27.40
C TYR A 406 -26.57 -11.46 -28.09
N SER A 407 -26.36 -12.32 -29.07
CA SER A 407 -27.38 -13.07 -29.75
C SER A 407 -27.00 -14.52 -29.97
N SER A 408 -27.84 -15.44 -29.55
CA SER A 408 -27.73 -16.87 -29.83
C SER A 408 -28.72 -17.37 -30.88
N ARG A 409 -29.52 -16.46 -31.47
CA ARG A 409 -30.66 -16.77 -32.35
C ARG A 409 -30.51 -16.17 -33.75
N LEU A 410 -29.29 -15.83 -34.15
CA LEU A 410 -29.06 -15.37 -35.52
C LEU A 410 -29.33 -16.47 -36.54
N PRO A 411 -29.63 -16.13 -37.82
CA PRO A 411 -29.80 -17.08 -38.89
C PRO A 411 -28.61 -18.03 -38.98
N PHE A 412 -28.85 -19.25 -39.46
CA PHE A 412 -27.87 -20.34 -39.60
C PHE A 412 -27.26 -20.84 -38.28
N GLY A 413 -27.86 -20.55 -37.12
CA GLY A 413 -27.37 -20.99 -35.81
C GLY A 413 -26.05 -20.31 -35.39
N ILE A 414 -25.84 -19.09 -35.85
CA ILE A 414 -24.73 -18.26 -35.44
C ILE A 414 -25.01 -17.64 -34.09
N VAL A 415 -24.00 -17.68 -33.23
CA VAL A 415 -23.96 -16.90 -31.99
C VAL A 415 -23.02 -15.72 -32.22
N ALA A 416 -23.45 -14.54 -31.85
CA ALA A 416 -22.63 -13.33 -31.97
C ALA A 416 -22.62 -12.54 -30.68
N SER A 417 -21.49 -11.91 -30.39
CA SER A 417 -21.36 -10.90 -29.35
C SER A 417 -20.59 -9.68 -29.85
N LEU A 418 -20.97 -8.52 -29.32
CA LEU A 418 -20.26 -7.27 -29.48
C LEU A 418 -20.07 -6.66 -28.11
N VAL A 419 -18.85 -6.22 -27.82
CA VAL A 419 -18.53 -5.45 -26.61
C VAL A 419 -17.88 -4.15 -27.04
N GLY A 420 -18.44 -3.03 -26.57
CA GLY A 420 -17.89 -1.71 -26.82
C GLY A 420 -17.50 -1.05 -25.51
N PHE A 421 -16.32 -0.40 -25.49
CA PHE A 421 -15.77 0.32 -24.34
C PHE A 421 -15.53 1.78 -24.70
N TYR A 422 -15.88 2.66 -23.79
CA TYR A 422 -15.47 4.06 -23.81
C TYR A 422 -15.13 4.49 -22.40
N GLN A 423 -13.88 4.97 -22.20
CA GLN A 423 -13.40 5.48 -20.92
C GLN A 423 -12.74 6.83 -21.12
N SER A 424 -12.99 7.77 -20.21
CA SER A 424 -12.25 9.04 -20.18
C SER A 424 -10.75 8.82 -20.12
N GLY A 425 -9.99 9.73 -20.68
CA GLY A 425 -8.53 9.71 -20.62
C GLY A 425 -8.02 9.76 -19.18
N ILE A 426 -6.82 9.22 -18.99
CA ILE A 426 -6.10 9.20 -17.70
C ILE A 426 -5.63 10.62 -17.37
N PRO A 427 -5.79 11.10 -16.12
CA PRO A 427 -5.24 12.37 -15.70
C PRO A 427 -3.70 12.30 -15.66
N TYR A 428 -3.05 13.42 -15.98
CA TYR A 428 -1.61 13.58 -15.83
C TYR A 428 -1.24 14.99 -15.40
N THR A 429 -0.09 15.12 -14.75
CA THR A 429 0.49 16.41 -14.40
C THR A 429 1.28 16.92 -15.60
N GLY A 430 0.98 18.15 -16.05
CA GLY A 430 1.77 18.80 -17.08
C GLY A 430 3.06 19.36 -16.53
N THR A 431 3.90 19.87 -17.42
CA THR A 431 5.14 20.56 -17.06
C THR A 431 5.06 22.05 -17.33
N LEU A 432 5.88 22.82 -16.60
CA LEU A 432 6.24 24.20 -16.84
C LEU A 432 7.68 24.23 -17.39
N GLU A 433 8.10 25.32 -17.98
CA GLU A 433 9.45 25.48 -18.52
C GLU A 433 10.26 26.47 -17.68
N LYS A 434 11.50 26.14 -17.37
CA LYS A 434 12.49 27.09 -16.84
C LYS A 434 12.97 28.04 -17.93
N GLY A 435 13.73 29.05 -17.55
CA GLY A 435 14.25 30.05 -18.49
C GLY A 435 15.20 29.50 -19.58
N ASP A 436 15.76 28.33 -19.38
CA ASP A 436 16.60 27.57 -20.31
C ASP A 436 15.83 26.54 -21.15
N GLY A 437 14.50 26.43 -20.92
CA GLY A 437 13.61 25.50 -21.61
C GLY A 437 13.53 24.12 -20.96
N GLU A 438 14.22 23.89 -19.83
CA GLU A 438 14.11 22.66 -19.07
C GLU A 438 12.68 22.47 -18.51
N PRO A 439 11.98 21.39 -18.85
CA PRO A 439 10.66 21.14 -18.29
C PRO A 439 10.75 20.62 -16.85
N TYR A 440 9.89 21.15 -15.97
CA TYR A 440 9.71 20.67 -14.61
C TYR A 440 8.22 20.47 -14.29
N GLU A 441 7.91 19.61 -13.36
CA GLU A 441 6.53 19.25 -13.03
C GLU A 441 5.73 20.45 -12.46
N ASP A 442 4.51 20.65 -12.95
CA ASP A 442 3.56 21.65 -12.42
C ASP A 442 2.88 21.11 -11.16
N VAL A 443 3.61 21.12 -10.06
CA VAL A 443 3.14 20.56 -8.76
C VAL A 443 1.90 21.27 -8.19
N LEU A 444 1.62 22.50 -8.64
CA LEU A 444 0.43 23.24 -8.23
C LEU A 444 -0.85 22.78 -8.95
N ASN A 445 -0.71 22.18 -10.12
CA ASN A 445 -1.80 21.69 -10.96
C ASN A 445 -1.67 20.18 -11.21
N LYS A 446 -1.42 19.41 -10.15
CA LYS A 446 -1.33 17.94 -10.24
C LYS A 446 -2.57 17.34 -10.90
N TYR A 447 -2.33 16.47 -11.89
CA TYR A 447 -3.38 15.75 -12.62
C TYR A 447 -4.48 16.61 -13.24
N ALA A 448 -4.16 17.86 -13.58
CA ALA A 448 -5.13 18.80 -14.16
C ALA A 448 -5.41 18.54 -15.65
N LYS A 449 -4.50 17.88 -16.35
CA LYS A 449 -4.63 17.51 -17.78
C LYS A 449 -5.06 16.06 -17.92
N ARG A 450 -5.58 15.69 -19.11
CA ARG A 450 -6.00 14.31 -19.42
C ARG A 450 -5.52 13.88 -20.79
N THR A 451 -5.22 12.58 -20.92
CA THR A 451 -4.97 11.93 -22.21
C THR A 451 -6.26 11.80 -23.02
N ASP A 452 -6.15 11.36 -24.26
CA ASP A 452 -7.31 11.01 -25.08
C ASP A 452 -8.13 9.86 -24.45
N ALA A 453 -9.43 9.85 -24.75
CA ALA A 453 -10.34 8.82 -24.27
C ALA A 453 -10.02 7.44 -24.89
N TYR A 454 -10.02 6.40 -24.09
CA TYR A 454 -9.93 5.02 -24.53
C TYR A 454 -11.22 4.57 -25.19
N LYS A 455 -11.12 3.95 -26.38
CA LYS A 455 -12.25 3.46 -27.16
C LYS A 455 -11.89 2.11 -27.80
N GLN A 456 -12.74 1.11 -27.64
CA GLN A 456 -12.52 -0.19 -28.27
C GLN A 456 -13.86 -0.85 -28.58
N ILE A 457 -13.92 -1.56 -29.70
CA ILE A 457 -15.04 -2.45 -30.03
C ILE A 457 -14.48 -3.81 -30.40
N ASP A 458 -15.01 -4.83 -29.75
CA ASP A 458 -14.68 -6.23 -29.96
C ASP A 458 -15.90 -6.97 -30.47
N ILE A 459 -15.71 -7.86 -31.44
CA ILE A 459 -16.80 -8.66 -32.01
C ILE A 459 -16.39 -10.13 -32.00
N SER A 460 -17.30 -11.00 -31.62
CA SER A 460 -17.14 -12.44 -31.70
C SER A 460 -18.29 -13.09 -32.47
N PHE A 461 -17.97 -14.01 -33.33
CA PHE A 461 -18.94 -14.88 -34.01
C PHE A 461 -18.54 -16.33 -33.80
N SER A 462 -19.52 -17.18 -33.49
CA SER A 462 -19.32 -18.61 -33.36
C SER A 462 -20.50 -19.40 -33.91
N LYS A 463 -20.21 -20.62 -34.42
CA LYS A 463 -21.22 -21.55 -34.87
C LYS A 463 -20.95 -22.93 -34.27
N PHE A 464 -21.98 -23.52 -33.72
CA PHE A 464 -21.95 -24.87 -33.16
C PHE A 464 -22.58 -25.84 -34.12
N LEU A 465 -21.87 -26.92 -34.39
CA LEU A 465 -22.32 -28.04 -35.21
C LEU A 465 -22.33 -29.32 -34.38
N GLU A 466 -23.46 -29.98 -34.30
CA GLU A 466 -23.56 -31.27 -33.62
C GLU A 466 -23.40 -32.42 -34.65
N LEU A 467 -22.33 -33.18 -34.51
CA LEU A 467 -21.97 -34.34 -35.35
C LEU A 467 -21.98 -35.59 -34.47
N LYS A 468 -23.08 -36.37 -34.49
CA LYS A 468 -23.25 -37.59 -33.66
C LYS A 468 -22.65 -37.47 -32.25
N ASP A 469 -21.39 -37.92 -32.09
CA ASP A 469 -20.66 -38.00 -30.81
C ASP A 469 -19.73 -36.80 -30.57
N VAL A 470 -19.69 -35.83 -31.49
CA VAL A 470 -18.77 -34.68 -31.43
C VAL A 470 -19.57 -33.39 -31.58
N LYS A 471 -19.28 -32.41 -30.71
CA LYS A 471 -19.69 -31.03 -30.89
C LYS A 471 -18.51 -30.22 -31.42
N LEU A 472 -18.68 -29.65 -32.60
CA LEU A 472 -17.70 -28.78 -33.25
C LEU A 472 -18.13 -27.33 -33.06
N ALA A 473 -17.29 -26.52 -32.46
CA ALA A 473 -17.44 -25.06 -32.42
C ALA A 473 -16.39 -24.41 -33.31
N LEU A 474 -16.86 -23.59 -34.24
CA LEU A 474 -16.02 -22.75 -35.11
C LEU A 474 -16.27 -21.31 -34.74
N GLY A 475 -15.24 -20.50 -34.63
CA GLY A 475 -15.45 -19.09 -34.31
C GLY A 475 -14.29 -18.19 -34.73
N ILE A 476 -14.63 -16.90 -34.71
CA ILE A 476 -13.72 -15.79 -34.96
C ILE A 476 -13.95 -14.72 -33.89
N ASN A 477 -12.87 -14.27 -33.29
CA ASN A 477 -12.85 -13.12 -32.40
C ASN A 477 -12.03 -12.01 -33.07
N VAL A 478 -12.59 -10.83 -33.15
CA VAL A 478 -11.91 -9.64 -33.64
C VAL A 478 -11.87 -8.63 -32.51
N PHE A 479 -10.71 -8.42 -31.95
CA PHE A 479 -10.46 -7.40 -30.94
C PHE A 479 -10.03 -6.11 -31.63
N ASN A 480 -10.44 -4.99 -31.06
CA ASN A 480 -10.15 -3.66 -31.60
C ASN A 480 -10.51 -3.54 -33.10
N VAL A 481 -11.77 -3.78 -33.44
CA VAL A 481 -12.28 -3.87 -34.82
C VAL A 481 -11.86 -2.66 -35.67
N PHE A 482 -11.83 -1.47 -35.08
CA PHE A 482 -11.52 -0.22 -35.79
C PHE A 482 -10.02 0.11 -35.79
N ASP A 483 -9.17 -0.74 -35.23
CA ASP A 483 -7.72 -0.55 -35.13
C ASP A 483 -7.34 0.78 -34.48
N ILE A 484 -8.04 1.16 -33.41
CA ILE A 484 -7.80 2.41 -32.68
C ILE A 484 -6.54 2.26 -31.83
N ARG A 485 -5.58 3.15 -32.00
CA ARG A 485 -4.40 3.26 -31.15
C ARG A 485 -4.77 4.06 -29.91
N ASN A 486 -5.25 3.40 -28.85
CA ASN A 486 -5.58 4.05 -27.60
C ASN A 486 -4.30 4.41 -26.84
N VAL A 487 -4.27 5.63 -26.31
CA VAL A 487 -3.14 6.13 -25.52
C VAL A 487 -3.17 5.49 -24.13
N LEU A 488 -2.10 4.79 -23.77
CA LEU A 488 -1.90 4.16 -22.46
C LEU A 488 -0.92 4.96 -21.59
N ASP A 489 0.07 5.60 -22.23
CA ASP A 489 1.07 6.41 -21.57
C ASP A 489 1.46 7.60 -22.46
N ILE A 490 2.06 8.63 -21.88
CA ILE A 490 2.45 9.86 -22.58
C ILE A 490 3.78 10.39 -22.04
N TYR A 491 4.36 11.33 -22.78
CA TYR A 491 5.40 12.21 -22.29
C TYR A 491 4.74 13.42 -21.61
N PRO A 492 4.89 13.60 -20.28
CA PRO A 492 4.17 14.65 -19.54
C PRO A 492 4.48 16.06 -20.04
N GLU A 493 5.70 16.28 -20.50
CA GLU A 493 6.17 17.57 -21.02
C GLU A 493 5.46 18.02 -22.29
N THR A 494 5.05 17.10 -23.14
CA THR A 494 4.32 17.43 -24.39
C THR A 494 2.84 17.06 -24.31
N GLY A 495 2.46 16.14 -23.41
CA GLY A 495 1.15 15.51 -23.40
C GLY A 495 0.93 14.56 -24.59
N SER A 496 1.96 14.28 -25.37
CA SER A 496 1.93 13.41 -26.54
C SER A 496 2.42 12.00 -26.22
N PRO A 497 1.80 10.95 -26.77
CA PRO A 497 2.33 9.59 -26.66
C PRO A 497 3.50 9.33 -27.63
N GLU A 498 3.72 10.19 -28.62
CA GLU A 498 4.64 9.97 -29.75
C GLU A 498 5.95 10.76 -29.65
N SER A 499 5.93 11.92 -28.99
CA SER A 499 7.07 12.85 -29.03
C SER A 499 7.38 13.49 -27.70
N ARG A 500 8.66 13.53 -27.35
CA ARG A 500 9.20 14.32 -26.25
C ARG A 500 9.36 15.80 -26.64
N SER A 501 9.63 16.66 -25.64
CA SER A 501 9.94 18.07 -25.88
C SER A 501 11.25 18.23 -26.66
N GLU A 502 11.41 19.39 -27.31
CA GLU A 502 12.66 19.72 -28.00
C GLU A 502 13.88 19.76 -27.08
N TYR A 503 13.69 20.11 -25.81
CA TYR A 503 14.73 20.11 -24.79
C TYR A 503 15.40 18.75 -24.70
N PHE A 504 14.62 17.71 -24.39
CA PHE A 504 15.16 16.34 -24.27
C PHE A 504 15.66 15.77 -25.60
N THR A 505 15.07 16.17 -26.71
CA THR A 505 15.50 15.70 -28.03
C THR A 505 16.85 16.29 -28.42
N LYS A 506 17.11 17.55 -28.05
CA LYS A 506 18.40 18.24 -28.33
C LYS A 506 19.50 17.74 -27.40
N GLU A 507 19.23 17.59 -26.10
CA GLU A 507 20.23 17.15 -25.14
C GLU A 507 20.75 15.72 -25.41
N ILE A 508 19.86 14.81 -25.79
CA ILE A 508 20.24 13.42 -26.05
C ILE A 508 20.79 13.26 -27.49
N ALA A 509 20.49 14.18 -28.40
CA ALA A 509 21.00 14.15 -29.78
C ALA A 509 22.47 14.61 -29.90
N LEU A 510 23.04 15.18 -28.86
CA LEU A 510 24.41 15.68 -28.81
C LEU A 510 25.21 15.00 -27.66
N PRO A 511 25.49 13.70 -27.74
CA PRO A 511 26.47 13.14 -26.81
C PRO A 511 27.82 13.82 -27.07
N GLU A 512 28.50 14.21 -26.03
CA GLU A 512 29.83 14.85 -26.08
C GLU A 512 30.84 14.06 -26.92
N ASP A 513 30.59 12.75 -27.12
CA ASP A 513 31.44 11.82 -27.87
C ASP A 513 31.04 11.64 -29.35
N GLY A 514 30.14 12.43 -29.90
CA GLY A 514 29.76 12.37 -31.33
C GLY A 514 28.97 11.14 -31.74
N GLY A 515 28.42 10.37 -30.79
CA GLY A 515 27.53 9.25 -31.06
C GLY A 515 26.15 9.70 -31.54
N THR A 516 25.60 9.04 -32.54
CA THR A 516 24.20 9.23 -32.94
C THR A 516 23.28 8.44 -32.04
N VAL A 517 22.44 9.13 -31.27
CA VAL A 517 21.33 8.45 -30.55
C VAL A 517 20.30 8.01 -31.58
N SER A 518 20.00 6.72 -31.59
CA SER A 518 18.96 6.19 -32.46
C SER A 518 17.59 6.78 -32.12
N ASN A 519 16.86 7.27 -33.12
CA ASN A 519 15.46 7.70 -32.96
C ASN A 519 14.57 6.60 -32.37
N SER A 520 14.97 5.33 -32.47
CA SER A 520 14.26 4.19 -31.88
C SER A 520 14.21 4.22 -30.35
N TYR A 521 15.11 4.96 -29.66
CA TYR A 521 15.05 5.14 -28.21
C TYR A 521 13.76 5.87 -27.78
N TYR A 522 13.20 6.73 -28.65
CA TYR A 522 11.97 7.47 -28.40
C TYR A 522 10.72 6.83 -28.99
N ASP A 523 10.87 5.81 -29.83
CA ASP A 523 9.73 5.04 -30.32
C ASP A 523 9.27 4.08 -29.23
N ARG A 524 8.19 4.44 -28.55
CA ARG A 524 7.60 3.66 -27.46
C ARG A 524 6.24 3.11 -27.86
N PRO A 525 6.21 2.01 -28.60
CA PRO A 525 4.96 1.38 -29.03
C PRO A 525 4.06 0.98 -27.87
N TRP A 526 4.63 0.79 -26.66
CA TRP A 526 3.88 0.47 -25.43
C TRP A 526 3.09 1.68 -24.88
N HIS A 527 3.32 2.90 -25.37
CA HIS A 527 2.44 4.04 -25.06
C HIS A 527 1.04 3.88 -25.69
N PHE A 528 0.86 2.91 -26.55
CA PHE A 528 -0.41 2.62 -27.19
C PHE A 528 -0.91 1.20 -26.88
N SER A 529 -2.23 1.04 -26.95
CA SER A 529 -2.85 -0.29 -26.92
C SER A 529 -2.44 -1.14 -28.13
N GLY A 530 -2.58 -2.46 -27.98
CA GLY A 530 -2.36 -3.40 -29.09
C GLY A 530 -3.21 -3.07 -30.32
N PRO A 531 -2.70 -3.37 -31.52
CA PRO A 531 -3.45 -3.21 -32.78
C PRO A 531 -4.63 -4.17 -32.85
N ARG A 532 -5.41 -4.11 -33.93
CA ARG A 532 -6.48 -5.08 -34.19
C ARG A 532 -5.92 -6.50 -34.23
N GLU A 533 -6.56 -7.37 -33.46
CA GLU A 533 -6.22 -8.80 -33.38
C GLU A 533 -7.38 -9.64 -33.90
N ILE A 534 -7.10 -10.63 -34.73
CA ILE A 534 -8.10 -11.54 -35.29
C ILE A 534 -7.70 -12.98 -34.94
N ASN A 535 -8.53 -13.63 -34.13
CA ASN A 535 -8.33 -14.99 -33.67
C ASN A 535 -9.38 -15.93 -34.26
N PHE A 536 -8.95 -16.96 -34.93
CA PHE A 536 -9.81 -18.07 -35.37
C PHE A 536 -9.67 -19.22 -34.37
N PHE A 537 -10.77 -19.83 -33.95
CA PHE A 537 -10.72 -20.99 -33.08
C PHE A 537 -11.59 -22.13 -33.58
N ILE A 538 -11.10 -23.32 -33.34
CA ILE A 538 -11.83 -24.58 -33.56
C ILE A 538 -11.80 -25.33 -32.22
N ARG A 539 -12.97 -25.70 -31.73
CA ARG A 539 -13.11 -26.49 -30.51
C ARG A 539 -13.90 -27.74 -30.79
N LEU A 540 -13.34 -28.88 -30.42
CA LEU A 540 -13.96 -30.20 -30.52
C LEU A 540 -14.25 -30.69 -29.10
N ASP A 541 -15.53 -30.90 -28.79
CA ASP A 541 -15.96 -31.52 -27.54
C ASP A 541 -16.54 -32.91 -27.91
N TYR A 542 -15.95 -33.98 -27.37
CA TYR A 542 -16.43 -35.36 -27.52
C TYR A 542 -17.50 -35.63 -26.44
N LYS A 543 -18.64 -36.25 -26.86
CA LYS A 543 -19.76 -36.57 -25.95
C LYS A 543 -19.48 -37.83 -25.15
#